data_b70191350c0e9d84a49ccc483a95dda7
#
_entry.id   b70191350c0e9d84a49ccc483a95dda7
#
_cell.length_a   1.000
_cell.length_b   1.000
_cell.length_c   1.000
_cell.angle_alpha   90.00
_cell.angle_beta   90.00
_cell.angle_gamma   90.00
#
_symmetry.space_group_name_H-M   'P 1'
#
loop_
_entity.id
_entity.type
_entity.pdbx_description
1 polymer ?
#
loop_
_entity_poly.entity_id
_entity_poly.type
_entity_poly.pdbx_seq_one_letter_code
_entity_poly.pdbx_strand_id
1 'polypeptide(L)'
;QTIVVDGVQGRFRTTNWYITAAVTLLSGILAYFVSGRALKPLRSFASQVERVQLNNLADMRIDEDAISEFRQLRRSFNQMLERLNNAFAAQRQFTGNAAHELRTPLALMQAQLELFSSEHPDVLPETAEFLTLLREQTERLTQMTKTLLEMSNLQQVARNERIQLAPMIEEIFTDLAPLAEKRGVTLDAEGDGSLIGSDALIYRLLFNLTENAVKYNRPGGSVRVELAQGQEKCIIRVSDTGCGIPEEYQRSIFHPFFRVDKSRSREYGGAGLGLSLVSVSY
;
A
#
# COMPACT_ATOMS: atom_id res chain seq x y z
N GLN A 1 -51.64 57.76 44.64
CA GLN A 1 -50.21 57.79 44.22
C GLN A 1 -49.59 56.41 44.05
N THR A 2 -50.07 55.34 44.70
CA THR A 2 -49.53 53.94 44.63
C THR A 2 -49.74 53.27 43.27
N ILE A 3 -50.87 53.52 42.60
CA ILE A 3 -51.24 52.85 41.31
C ILE A 3 -50.35 53.27 40.15
N VAL A 4 -49.78 54.50 40.14
CA VAL A 4 -48.94 55.03 39.05
C VAL A 4 -47.51 54.39 39.16
N VAL A 5 -47.05 54.11 40.37
CA VAL A 5 -45.70 53.53 40.63
C VAL A 5 -45.65 52.09 40.15
N ASP A 6 -46.73 51.29 40.38
CA ASP A 6 -46.76 49.86 39.94
C ASP A 6 -46.77 49.74 38.41
N GLY A 7 -47.42 50.62 37.70
CA GLY A 7 -47.45 50.65 36.23
C GLY A 7 -46.09 50.99 35.61
N VAL A 8 -45.30 51.83 36.23
CA VAL A 8 -43.96 52.21 35.79
C VAL A 8 -42.94 51.05 36.07
N GLN A 9 -43.04 50.42 37.25
CA GLN A 9 -42.19 49.27 37.59
C GLN A 9 -42.46 48.03 36.68
N GLY A 10 -43.75 47.82 36.34
CA GLY A 10 -44.12 46.74 35.41
C GLY A 10 -43.52 46.93 34.00
N ARG A 11 -43.61 48.13 33.45
CA ARG A 11 -43.01 48.48 32.13
C ARG A 11 -41.46 48.38 32.15
N PHE A 12 -40.83 48.81 33.21
CA PHE A 12 -39.40 48.76 33.36
C PHE A 12 -38.88 47.30 33.42
N ARG A 13 -39.59 46.43 34.14
CA ARG A 13 -39.29 44.98 34.17
C ARG A 13 -39.43 44.32 32.81
N THR A 14 -40.51 44.57 32.10
CA THR A 14 -40.75 43.99 30.78
C THR A 14 -39.71 44.48 29.75
N THR A 15 -39.38 45.79 29.74
CA THR A 15 -38.36 46.38 28.86
C THR A 15 -36.98 45.77 29.14
N ASN A 16 -36.55 45.63 30.43
CA ASN A 16 -35.31 44.98 30.79
C ASN A 16 -35.25 43.51 30.34
N TRP A 17 -36.37 42.78 30.42
CA TRP A 17 -36.45 41.39 29.95
C TRP A 17 -36.21 41.29 28.44
N TYR A 18 -36.84 42.17 27.63
CA TYR A 18 -36.61 42.18 26.18
C TYR A 18 -35.19 42.58 25.82
N ILE A 19 -34.59 43.56 26.51
CA ILE A 19 -33.19 43.96 26.29
C ILE A 19 -32.26 42.80 26.65
N THR A 20 -32.44 42.14 27.79
CA THR A 20 -31.61 40.99 28.20
C THR A 20 -31.74 39.82 27.22
N ALA A 21 -32.96 39.51 26.79
CA ALA A 21 -33.18 38.46 25.80
C ALA A 21 -32.52 38.79 24.44
N ALA A 22 -32.65 40.04 23.98
CA ALA A 22 -32.02 40.48 22.73
C ALA A 22 -30.48 40.45 22.82
N VAL A 23 -29.88 40.90 23.92
CA VAL A 23 -28.44 40.88 24.15
C VAL A 23 -27.90 39.42 24.21
N THR A 24 -28.63 38.54 24.91
CA THR A 24 -28.26 37.10 25.01
C THR A 24 -28.31 36.44 23.65
N LEU A 25 -29.34 36.73 22.85
CA LEU A 25 -29.48 36.15 21.51
C LEU A 25 -28.41 36.66 20.56
N LEU A 26 -28.12 37.97 20.57
CA LEU A 26 -27.05 38.58 19.78
C LEU A 26 -25.67 38.05 20.17
N SER A 27 -25.38 37.92 21.47
CA SER A 27 -24.12 37.35 21.93
C SER A 27 -23.99 35.88 21.57
N GLY A 28 -25.08 35.10 21.60
CA GLY A 28 -25.09 33.68 21.13
C GLY A 28 -24.78 33.56 19.63
N ILE A 29 -25.43 34.42 18.82
CA ILE A 29 -25.15 34.48 17.37
C ILE A 29 -23.70 34.89 17.10
N LEU A 30 -23.20 35.92 17.76
CA LEU A 30 -21.82 36.39 17.62
C LEU A 30 -20.85 35.29 18.02
N ALA A 31 -21.05 34.61 19.16
CA ALA A 31 -20.23 33.50 19.62
C ALA A 31 -20.22 32.33 18.63
N TYR A 32 -21.37 32.02 18.03
CA TYR A 32 -21.46 30.98 17.00
C TYR A 32 -20.60 31.33 15.76
N PHE A 33 -20.70 32.56 15.26
CA PHE A 33 -19.89 33.00 14.10
C PHE A 33 -18.40 33.06 14.41
N VAL A 34 -18.03 33.61 15.57
CA VAL A 34 -16.63 33.71 15.99
C VAL A 34 -16.03 32.30 16.19
N SER A 35 -16.74 31.43 16.88
CA SER A 35 -16.31 30.03 17.10
C SER A 35 -16.14 29.27 15.78
N GLY A 36 -17.11 29.40 14.87
CA GLY A 36 -17.05 28.76 13.55
C GLY A 36 -15.83 29.21 12.73
N ARG A 37 -15.54 30.52 12.76
CA ARG A 37 -14.42 31.10 12.05
C ARG A 37 -13.08 30.76 12.73
N ALA A 38 -13.01 30.75 14.05
CA ALA A 38 -11.80 30.43 14.82
C ALA A 38 -11.40 28.94 14.68
N LEU A 39 -12.38 28.03 14.51
CA LEU A 39 -12.12 26.61 14.36
C LEU A 39 -11.88 26.17 12.90
N LYS A 40 -12.16 27.02 11.91
CA LYS A 40 -11.94 26.69 10.50
C LYS A 40 -10.50 26.29 10.16
N PRO A 41 -9.46 27.01 10.66
CA PRO A 41 -8.06 26.64 10.41
C PRO A 41 -7.69 25.25 11.00
N LEU A 42 -8.25 24.92 12.16
CA LEU A 42 -8.01 23.62 12.80
C LEU A 42 -8.63 22.46 12.01
N ARG A 43 -9.84 22.64 11.49
CA ARG A 43 -10.49 21.65 10.62
C ARG A 43 -9.71 21.45 9.32
N SER A 44 -9.23 22.54 8.70
CA SER A 44 -8.39 22.46 7.52
C SER A 44 -7.08 21.74 7.81
N PHE A 45 -6.44 22.02 8.93
CA PHE A 45 -5.24 21.31 9.37
C PHE A 45 -5.50 19.81 9.56
N ALA A 46 -6.57 19.45 10.29
CA ALA A 46 -6.94 18.06 10.52
C ALA A 46 -7.18 17.30 9.19
N SER A 47 -7.91 17.91 8.24
CA SER A 47 -8.16 17.29 6.94
C SER A 47 -6.90 17.15 6.07
N GLN A 48 -5.91 18.04 6.21
CA GLN A 48 -4.62 17.92 5.54
C GLN A 48 -3.78 16.80 6.17
N VAL A 49 -3.76 16.71 7.50
CA VAL A 49 -3.06 15.62 8.23
C VAL A 49 -3.63 14.25 7.85
N GLU A 50 -4.95 14.13 7.72
CA GLU A 50 -5.61 12.88 7.33
C GLU A 50 -5.25 12.41 5.91
N ARG A 51 -4.85 13.33 5.03
CA ARG A 51 -4.39 13.03 3.66
C ARG A 51 -2.91 12.65 3.57
N VAL A 52 -2.18 12.70 4.66
CA VAL A 52 -0.76 12.29 4.69
C VAL A 52 -0.68 10.79 4.52
N GLN A 53 -0.01 10.36 3.44
CA GLN A 53 0.29 8.97 3.14
C GLN A 53 1.78 8.83 2.82
N LEU A 54 2.32 7.63 2.93
CA LEU A 54 3.74 7.35 2.65
C LEU A 54 4.15 7.73 1.21
N ASN A 55 3.22 7.64 0.27
CA ASN A 55 3.44 7.94 -1.14
C ASN A 55 3.44 9.44 -1.49
N ASN A 56 2.87 10.30 -0.62
CA ASN A 56 2.82 11.76 -0.84
C ASN A 56 3.64 12.56 0.19
N LEU A 57 4.41 11.90 1.04
CA LEU A 57 5.15 12.49 2.14
C LEU A 57 6.16 13.56 1.68
N ALA A 58 6.77 13.36 0.49
CA ALA A 58 7.78 14.25 -0.07
C ALA A 58 7.18 15.57 -0.58
N ASP A 59 5.97 15.52 -1.15
CA ASP A 59 5.31 16.66 -1.78
C ASP A 59 4.35 17.39 -0.85
N MET A 60 4.01 16.75 0.29
CA MET A 60 3.03 17.28 1.21
C MET A 60 3.63 18.33 2.14
N ARG A 61 3.21 19.57 1.96
CA ARG A 61 3.48 20.67 2.89
C ARG A 61 2.17 21.27 3.35
N ILE A 62 2.05 21.48 4.65
CA ILE A 62 0.92 22.20 5.20
C ILE A 62 1.21 23.68 5.04
N ASP A 63 0.29 24.38 4.36
CA ASP A 63 0.39 25.80 4.00
C ASP A 63 0.58 26.68 5.24
N GLU A 64 1.56 27.59 5.21
CA GLU A 64 1.93 28.42 6.38
C GLU A 64 1.05 29.69 6.54
N ASP A 65 0.20 29.99 5.55
CA ASP A 65 -0.63 31.22 5.49
C ASP A 65 -1.82 31.25 6.45
N ALA A 66 -1.64 30.85 7.69
CA ALA A 66 -2.68 30.87 8.70
C ALA A 66 -2.33 31.73 9.90
N ILE A 67 -3.37 32.04 10.67
CA ILE A 67 -3.37 32.77 11.94
C ILE A 67 -2.13 32.43 12.79
N SER A 68 -1.47 33.43 13.35
CA SER A 68 -0.18 33.35 14.05
C SER A 68 -0.09 32.23 15.08
N GLU A 69 -1.21 31.91 15.75
CA GLU A 69 -1.26 30.90 16.81
C GLU A 69 -1.05 29.48 16.32
N PHE A 70 -1.42 29.17 15.08
CA PHE A 70 -1.25 27.85 14.49
C PHE A 70 0.05 27.69 13.70
N ARG A 71 0.80 28.76 13.48
CA ARG A 71 2.05 28.75 12.70
C ARG A 71 3.09 27.82 13.31
N GLN A 72 3.25 27.85 14.63
CA GLN A 72 4.21 26.99 15.34
C GLN A 72 3.82 25.51 15.21
N LEU A 73 2.53 25.18 15.33
CA LEU A 73 2.03 23.80 15.18
C LEU A 73 2.32 23.28 13.77
N ARG A 74 1.98 24.04 12.75
CA ARG A 74 2.23 23.69 11.34
C ARG A 74 3.71 23.53 11.04
N ARG A 75 4.55 24.42 11.55
CA ARG A 75 6.02 24.32 11.40
C ARG A 75 6.56 23.05 12.05
N SER A 76 6.13 22.75 13.27
CA SER A 76 6.54 21.52 13.97
C SER A 76 6.08 20.27 13.22
N PHE A 77 4.87 20.30 12.64
CA PHE A 77 4.35 19.19 11.84
C PHE A 77 5.14 19.02 10.54
N ASN A 78 5.39 20.10 9.79
CA ASN A 78 6.21 20.05 8.58
C ASN A 78 7.63 19.52 8.86
N GLN A 79 8.24 19.91 9.98
CA GLN A 79 9.54 19.37 10.42
C GLN A 79 9.44 17.86 10.74
N MET A 80 8.34 17.42 11.33
CA MET A 80 8.10 16.00 11.57
C MET A 80 7.97 15.24 10.25
N LEU A 81 7.21 15.76 9.29
CA LEU A 81 7.07 15.14 7.94
C LEU A 81 8.43 15.06 7.24
N GLU A 82 9.24 16.11 7.31
CA GLU A 82 10.59 16.12 6.73
C GLU A 82 11.50 15.07 7.39
N ARG A 83 11.48 14.95 8.73
CA ARG A 83 12.22 13.91 9.45
C ARG A 83 11.78 12.51 9.08
N LEU A 84 10.48 12.28 8.95
CA LEU A 84 9.93 11.00 8.51
C LEU A 84 10.36 10.68 7.08
N ASN A 85 10.27 11.64 6.17
CA ASN A 85 10.70 11.45 4.79
C ASN A 85 12.20 11.10 4.71
N ASN A 86 13.05 11.82 5.46
CA ASN A 86 14.48 11.55 5.52
C ASN A 86 14.79 10.17 6.14
N ALA A 87 14.05 9.77 7.19
CA ALA A 87 14.20 8.45 7.80
C ALA A 87 13.82 7.32 6.82
N PHE A 88 12.72 7.47 6.09
CA PHE A 88 12.32 6.52 5.05
C PHE A 88 13.30 6.51 3.88
N ALA A 89 13.83 7.66 3.46
CA ALA A 89 14.84 7.73 2.42
C ALA A 89 16.12 6.99 2.83
N ALA A 90 16.59 7.21 4.07
CA ALA A 90 17.75 6.50 4.61
C ALA A 90 17.51 4.99 4.74
N GLN A 91 16.34 4.57 5.19
CA GLN A 91 15.95 3.15 5.26
C GLN A 91 15.93 2.50 3.88
N ARG A 92 15.36 3.18 2.86
CA ARG A 92 15.36 2.70 1.48
C ARG A 92 16.78 2.53 0.94
N GLN A 93 17.61 3.56 1.11
CA GLN A 93 19.00 3.52 0.67
C GLN A 93 19.77 2.38 1.33
N PHE A 94 19.59 2.17 2.63
CA PHE A 94 20.21 1.06 3.36
C PHE A 94 19.75 -0.28 2.80
N THR A 95 18.43 -0.48 2.61
CA THR A 95 17.87 -1.72 2.07
C THR A 95 18.37 -1.98 0.65
N GLY A 96 18.39 -0.95 -0.20
CA GLY A 96 18.91 -1.02 -1.57
C GLY A 96 20.38 -1.41 -1.61
N ASN A 97 21.21 -0.73 -0.82
CA ASN A 97 22.64 -1.02 -0.74
C ASN A 97 22.89 -2.44 -0.21
N ALA A 98 22.19 -2.87 0.85
CA ALA A 98 22.30 -4.21 1.39
C ALA A 98 21.93 -5.29 0.36
N ALA A 99 20.85 -5.07 -0.41
CA ALA A 99 20.45 -6.00 -1.46
C ALA A 99 21.48 -6.08 -2.60
N HIS A 100 22.12 -4.97 -2.96
CA HIS A 100 23.20 -4.95 -3.95
C HIS A 100 24.45 -5.69 -3.44
N GLU A 101 24.85 -5.44 -2.20
CA GLU A 101 26.02 -6.09 -1.57
C GLU A 101 25.82 -7.61 -1.35
N LEU A 102 24.57 -8.06 -1.17
CA LEU A 102 24.25 -9.49 -1.06
C LEU A 102 24.16 -10.17 -2.42
N ARG A 103 23.82 -9.48 -3.50
CA ARG A 103 23.73 -10.09 -4.84
C ARG A 103 25.04 -10.66 -5.33
N THR A 104 26.12 -9.94 -5.14
CA THR A 104 27.47 -10.36 -5.62
C THR A 104 27.95 -11.66 -4.98
N PRO A 105 27.97 -11.84 -3.64
CA PRO A 105 28.37 -13.11 -3.03
C PRO A 105 27.40 -14.26 -3.38
N LEU A 106 26.10 -13.99 -3.52
CA LEU A 106 25.14 -15.02 -3.92
C LEU A 106 25.37 -15.50 -5.36
N ALA A 107 25.63 -14.58 -6.29
CA ALA A 107 25.98 -14.93 -7.67
C ALA A 107 27.28 -15.75 -7.74
N LEU A 108 28.28 -15.40 -6.91
CA LEU A 108 29.52 -16.17 -6.82
C LEU A 108 29.28 -17.57 -6.27
N MET A 109 28.46 -17.73 -5.23
CA MET A 109 28.08 -19.04 -4.70
C MET A 109 27.37 -19.90 -5.74
N GLN A 110 26.43 -19.32 -6.51
CA GLN A 110 25.75 -20.00 -7.60
C GLN A 110 26.75 -20.50 -8.66
N ALA A 111 27.63 -19.59 -9.11
CA ALA A 111 28.68 -19.97 -10.10
C ALA A 111 29.61 -21.07 -9.60
N GLN A 112 30.03 -21.06 -8.32
CA GLN A 112 30.84 -22.09 -7.72
C GLN A 112 30.12 -23.44 -7.63
N LEU A 113 28.82 -23.44 -7.27
CA LEU A 113 28.01 -24.65 -7.23
C LEU A 113 27.82 -25.26 -8.64
N GLU A 114 27.59 -24.40 -9.65
CA GLU A 114 27.50 -24.84 -11.05
C GLU A 114 28.82 -25.41 -11.55
N LEU A 115 29.95 -24.73 -11.31
CA LEU A 115 31.28 -25.18 -11.69
C LEU A 115 31.61 -26.53 -11.05
N PHE A 116 31.40 -26.64 -9.73
CA PHE A 116 31.65 -27.89 -9.02
C PHE A 116 30.80 -29.04 -9.57
N SER A 117 29.53 -28.82 -9.86
CA SER A 117 28.64 -29.83 -10.43
C SER A 117 29.04 -30.23 -11.85
N SER A 118 29.61 -29.30 -12.65
CA SER A 118 30.08 -29.60 -14.00
C SER A 118 31.43 -30.36 -14.02
N GLU A 119 32.32 -30.05 -13.07
CA GLU A 119 33.64 -30.72 -12.97
C GLU A 119 33.55 -32.08 -12.31
N HIS A 120 32.53 -32.34 -11.51
CA HIS A 120 32.35 -33.58 -10.77
C HIS A 120 30.98 -34.23 -11.06
N PRO A 121 30.76 -34.78 -12.27
CA PRO A 121 29.47 -35.37 -12.62
C PRO A 121 29.17 -36.69 -11.85
N ASP A 122 30.21 -37.38 -11.38
CA ASP A 122 30.12 -38.70 -10.73
C ASP A 122 30.21 -38.64 -9.19
N VAL A 123 29.65 -37.57 -8.57
CA VAL A 123 29.58 -37.47 -7.10
C VAL A 123 28.63 -38.51 -6.50
N LEU A 124 28.88 -38.89 -5.26
CA LEU A 124 28.00 -39.77 -4.50
C LEU A 124 26.55 -39.15 -4.44
N PRO A 125 25.52 -40.00 -4.47
CA PRO A 125 24.12 -39.52 -4.43
C PRO A 125 23.82 -38.55 -3.27
N GLU A 126 24.37 -38.81 -2.09
CA GLU A 126 24.23 -37.92 -0.91
C GLU A 126 24.86 -36.55 -1.15
N THR A 127 26.00 -36.49 -1.84
CA THR A 127 26.65 -35.21 -2.20
C THR A 127 25.85 -34.45 -3.25
N ALA A 128 25.29 -35.14 -4.24
CA ALA A 128 24.42 -34.55 -5.26
C ALA A 128 23.17 -33.96 -4.65
N GLU A 129 22.55 -34.66 -3.69
CA GLU A 129 21.38 -34.15 -2.95
C GLU A 129 21.75 -32.89 -2.14
N PHE A 130 22.89 -32.92 -1.43
CA PHE A 130 23.36 -31.77 -0.66
C PHE A 130 23.64 -30.54 -1.55
N LEU A 131 24.30 -30.73 -2.70
CA LEU A 131 24.55 -29.65 -3.67
C LEU A 131 23.24 -29.07 -4.23
N THR A 132 22.25 -29.92 -4.49
CA THR A 132 20.94 -29.51 -4.93
C THR A 132 20.23 -28.60 -3.87
N LEU A 133 20.28 -29.01 -2.60
CA LEU A 133 19.78 -28.23 -1.49
C LEU A 133 20.47 -26.86 -1.35
N LEU A 134 21.81 -26.84 -1.47
CA LEU A 134 22.58 -25.59 -1.43
C LEU A 134 22.20 -24.65 -2.57
N ARG A 135 22.04 -25.18 -3.79
CA ARG A 135 21.62 -24.39 -4.95
C ARG A 135 20.24 -23.82 -4.75
N GLU A 136 19.26 -24.60 -4.31
CA GLU A 136 17.90 -24.11 -3.99
C GLU A 136 17.91 -23.00 -2.94
N GLN A 137 18.71 -23.13 -1.87
CA GLN A 137 18.81 -22.09 -0.85
C GLN A 137 19.45 -20.80 -1.39
N THR A 138 20.48 -20.93 -2.23
CA THR A 138 21.16 -19.78 -2.84
C THR A 138 20.26 -19.05 -3.83
N GLU A 139 19.51 -19.78 -4.66
CA GLU A 139 18.49 -19.22 -5.55
C GLU A 139 17.38 -18.48 -4.76
N ARG A 140 16.94 -19.10 -3.66
CA ARG A 140 15.96 -18.48 -2.77
C ARG A 140 16.46 -17.17 -2.16
N LEU A 141 17.72 -17.12 -1.68
CA LEU A 141 18.32 -15.89 -1.15
C LEU A 141 18.47 -14.83 -2.24
N THR A 142 18.85 -15.21 -3.45
CA THR A 142 18.94 -14.33 -4.61
C THR A 142 17.57 -13.71 -4.93
N GLN A 143 16.52 -14.52 -4.92
CA GLN A 143 15.16 -14.00 -5.15
C GLN A 143 14.70 -13.07 -4.03
N MET A 144 15.03 -13.35 -2.77
CA MET A 144 14.73 -12.47 -1.64
C MET A 144 15.43 -11.12 -1.78
N THR A 145 16.73 -11.10 -2.11
CA THR A 145 17.47 -9.83 -2.30
C THR A 145 16.94 -9.03 -3.47
N LYS A 146 16.56 -9.70 -4.58
CA LYS A 146 15.91 -9.05 -5.71
C LYS A 146 14.60 -8.36 -5.29
N THR A 147 13.73 -9.06 -4.57
CA THR A 147 12.45 -8.50 -4.12
C THR A 147 12.63 -7.35 -3.11
N LEU A 148 13.62 -7.44 -2.20
CA LEU A 148 13.95 -6.34 -1.27
C LEU A 148 14.38 -5.08 -2.04
N LEU A 149 15.20 -5.21 -3.06
CA LEU A 149 15.61 -4.11 -3.93
C LEU A 149 14.42 -3.47 -4.63
N GLU A 150 13.54 -4.30 -5.15
CA GLU A 150 12.32 -3.88 -5.83
C GLU A 150 11.39 -3.11 -4.89
N MET A 151 11.16 -3.60 -3.67
CA MET A 151 10.37 -2.88 -2.64
C MET A 151 10.99 -1.52 -2.29
N SER A 152 12.32 -1.41 -2.29
CA SER A 152 13.03 -0.15 -2.05
C SER A 152 12.78 0.88 -3.16
N ASN A 153 12.60 0.45 -4.41
CA ASN A 153 12.45 1.32 -5.57
C ASN A 153 11.00 1.73 -5.89
N LEU A 154 10.00 1.00 -5.38
CA LEU A 154 8.58 1.19 -5.71
C LEU A 154 8.03 2.62 -5.47
N GLN A 155 8.60 3.37 -4.54
CA GLN A 155 8.10 4.70 -4.16
C GLN A 155 8.60 5.84 -5.06
N GLN A 156 9.60 5.60 -5.91
CA GLN A 156 10.16 6.62 -6.82
C GLN A 156 9.57 6.59 -8.22
N VAL A 157 8.66 5.66 -8.50
CA VAL A 157 8.11 5.48 -9.84
C VAL A 157 6.98 6.48 -10.08
N ALA A 158 7.06 7.22 -11.18
CA ALA A 158 6.00 8.13 -11.60
C ALA A 158 4.67 7.36 -11.77
N ARG A 159 3.55 7.96 -11.33
CA ARG A 159 2.22 7.34 -11.31
C ARG A 159 1.22 8.16 -12.13
N ASN A 160 1.63 8.63 -13.28
CA ASN A 160 0.86 9.55 -14.13
C ASN A 160 0.59 9.01 -15.55
N GLU A 161 0.85 7.73 -15.77
CA GLU A 161 0.61 7.08 -17.05
C GLU A 161 -0.81 6.54 -17.13
N ARG A 162 -1.42 6.64 -18.30
CA ARG A 162 -2.71 5.98 -18.55
C ARG A 162 -2.47 4.54 -19.00
N ILE A 163 -2.89 3.60 -18.20
CA ILE A 163 -2.67 2.17 -18.36
C ILE A 163 -3.95 1.53 -18.88
N GLN A 164 -3.84 0.77 -19.97
CA GLN A 164 -4.89 -0.10 -20.48
C GLN A 164 -4.73 -1.49 -19.86
N LEU A 165 -5.75 -1.95 -19.16
CA LEU A 165 -5.63 -3.18 -18.36
C LEU A 165 -5.78 -4.45 -19.17
N ALA A 166 -6.66 -4.47 -20.20
CA ALA A 166 -6.88 -5.67 -20.98
C ALA A 166 -5.61 -6.15 -21.71
N PRO A 167 -4.85 -5.29 -22.44
CA PRO A 167 -3.58 -5.71 -23.04
C PRO A 167 -2.53 -6.16 -22.01
N MET A 168 -2.49 -5.51 -20.85
CA MET A 168 -1.58 -5.88 -19.76
C MET A 168 -1.89 -7.28 -19.21
N ILE A 169 -3.17 -7.63 -19.05
CA ILE A 169 -3.56 -8.97 -18.59
C ILE A 169 -3.20 -10.03 -19.64
N GLU A 170 -3.37 -9.74 -20.94
CA GLU A 170 -2.95 -10.65 -22.01
C GLU A 170 -1.43 -10.90 -22.00
N GLU A 171 -0.62 -9.87 -21.77
CA GLU A 171 0.83 -9.98 -21.58
C GLU A 171 1.16 -10.87 -20.38
N ILE A 172 0.54 -10.62 -19.23
CA ILE A 172 0.72 -11.43 -18.01
C ILE A 172 0.34 -12.89 -18.26
N PHE A 173 -0.74 -13.15 -18.97
CA PHE A 173 -1.15 -14.51 -19.30
C PHE A 173 -0.16 -15.20 -20.23
N THR A 174 0.41 -14.46 -21.17
CA THR A 174 1.46 -14.98 -22.06
C THR A 174 2.68 -15.38 -21.25
N ASP A 175 3.12 -14.55 -20.32
CA ASP A 175 4.27 -14.82 -19.45
C ASP A 175 4.02 -16.00 -18.49
N LEU A 176 2.78 -16.17 -18.03
CA LEU A 176 2.39 -17.23 -17.11
C LEU A 176 1.95 -18.53 -17.81
N ALA A 177 1.77 -18.54 -19.13
CA ALA A 177 1.29 -19.70 -19.88
C ALA A 177 2.13 -20.97 -19.62
N PRO A 178 3.48 -20.96 -19.62
CA PRO A 178 4.26 -22.16 -19.35
C PRO A 178 4.04 -22.73 -17.94
N LEU A 179 3.81 -21.84 -16.95
CA LEU A 179 3.51 -22.25 -15.58
C LEU A 179 2.09 -22.81 -15.47
N ALA A 180 1.12 -22.20 -16.13
CA ALA A 180 -0.26 -22.62 -16.15
C ALA A 180 -0.42 -23.98 -16.83
N GLU A 181 0.23 -24.21 -17.98
CA GLU A 181 0.27 -25.51 -18.66
C GLU A 181 0.89 -26.60 -17.77
N LYS A 182 2.04 -26.33 -17.17
CA LYS A 182 2.69 -27.28 -16.25
C LYS A 182 1.80 -27.67 -15.08
N ARG A 183 0.90 -26.78 -14.65
CA ARG A 183 -0.03 -26.98 -13.52
C ARG A 183 -1.42 -27.50 -13.96
N GLY A 184 -1.71 -27.50 -15.25
CA GLY A 184 -3.01 -27.84 -15.79
C GLY A 184 -4.09 -26.83 -15.36
N VAL A 185 -3.76 -25.53 -15.32
CA VAL A 185 -4.64 -24.45 -14.92
C VAL A 185 -5.02 -23.62 -16.14
N THR A 186 -6.31 -23.31 -16.30
CA THR A 186 -6.79 -22.44 -17.37
C THR A 186 -6.80 -20.97 -16.92
N LEU A 187 -6.38 -20.06 -17.83
CA LEU A 187 -6.41 -18.62 -17.63
C LEU A 187 -7.53 -18.01 -18.47
N ASP A 188 -8.35 -17.14 -17.88
CA ASP A 188 -9.47 -16.48 -18.52
C ASP A 188 -9.55 -15.03 -18.08
N ALA A 189 -9.81 -14.09 -19.02
CA ALA A 189 -9.99 -12.69 -18.74
C ALA A 189 -11.26 -12.15 -19.36
N GLU A 190 -11.97 -11.29 -18.63
CA GLU A 190 -13.22 -10.69 -19.08
C GLU A 190 -13.26 -9.19 -18.71
N GLY A 191 -13.83 -8.39 -19.64
CA GLY A 191 -14.02 -6.97 -19.46
C GLY A 191 -12.85 -6.13 -19.94
N ASP A 192 -12.94 -4.84 -19.68
CA ASP A 192 -11.90 -3.85 -20.03
C ASP A 192 -11.90 -2.72 -18.98
N GLY A 193 -10.80 -2.00 -18.93
CA GLY A 193 -10.64 -0.86 -18.01
C GLY A 193 -9.33 -0.14 -18.21
N SER A 194 -9.30 1.09 -17.72
CA SER A 194 -8.06 1.88 -17.68
C SER A 194 -7.95 2.61 -16.34
N LEU A 195 -6.73 2.84 -15.91
CA LEU A 195 -6.42 3.64 -14.72
C LEU A 195 -5.21 4.54 -14.96
N ILE A 196 -5.03 5.54 -14.09
CA ILE A 196 -3.83 6.36 -14.07
C ILE A 196 -2.93 5.83 -12.95
N GLY A 197 -1.69 5.49 -13.31
CA GLY A 197 -0.76 4.90 -12.36
C GLY A 197 0.64 4.76 -12.95
N SER A 198 1.39 3.81 -12.42
CA SER A 198 2.66 3.37 -13.00
C SER A 198 2.46 2.00 -13.65
N ASP A 199 2.78 1.90 -14.93
CA ASP A 199 2.68 0.66 -15.71
C ASP A 199 3.42 -0.49 -15.02
N ALA A 200 4.69 -0.29 -14.68
CA ALA A 200 5.51 -1.29 -14.01
C ALA A 200 4.95 -1.76 -12.65
N LEU A 201 4.33 -0.86 -11.88
CA LEU A 201 3.75 -1.22 -10.56
C LEU A 201 2.47 -2.03 -10.72
N ILE A 202 1.60 -1.63 -11.64
CA ILE A 202 0.33 -2.31 -11.89
C ILE A 202 0.58 -3.68 -12.54
N TYR A 203 1.46 -3.74 -13.53
CA TYR A 203 1.89 -5.02 -14.11
C TYR A 203 2.35 -5.99 -13.03
N ARG A 204 3.26 -5.54 -12.18
CA ARG A 204 3.82 -6.35 -11.12
C ARG A 204 2.80 -6.81 -10.08
N LEU A 205 1.88 -5.91 -9.68
CA LEU A 205 0.78 -6.23 -8.79
C LEU A 205 -0.08 -7.36 -9.38
N LEU A 206 -0.52 -7.20 -10.62
CA LEU A 206 -1.39 -8.16 -11.29
C LEU A 206 -0.66 -9.47 -11.60
N PHE A 207 0.61 -9.40 -12.00
CA PHE A 207 1.46 -10.57 -12.19
C PHE A 207 1.58 -11.39 -10.90
N ASN A 208 1.90 -10.75 -9.77
CA ASN A 208 2.03 -11.45 -8.48
C ASN A 208 0.72 -12.10 -8.03
N LEU A 209 -0.42 -11.43 -8.22
CA LEU A 209 -1.73 -11.99 -7.87
C LEU A 209 -2.05 -13.19 -8.75
N THR A 210 -1.87 -13.06 -10.06
CA THR A 210 -2.18 -14.11 -11.05
C THR A 210 -1.21 -15.30 -10.91
N GLU A 211 0.08 -15.03 -10.70
CA GLU A 211 1.08 -16.07 -10.46
C GLU A 211 0.75 -16.88 -9.20
N ASN A 212 0.35 -16.23 -8.11
CA ASN A 212 -0.09 -16.91 -6.90
C ASN A 212 -1.35 -17.75 -7.15
N ALA A 213 -2.32 -17.22 -7.88
CA ALA A 213 -3.55 -17.92 -8.26
C ALA A 213 -3.27 -19.18 -9.09
N VAL A 214 -2.23 -19.18 -9.95
CA VAL A 214 -1.76 -20.35 -10.68
C VAL A 214 -0.99 -21.31 -9.79
N LYS A 215 -0.03 -20.80 -9.00
CA LYS A 215 0.85 -21.63 -8.14
C LYS A 215 0.10 -22.43 -7.09
N TYR A 216 -0.92 -21.83 -6.48
CA TYR A 216 -1.70 -22.46 -5.41
C TYR A 216 -3.03 -23.04 -5.89
N ASN A 217 -3.19 -23.18 -7.20
CA ASN A 217 -4.37 -23.82 -7.79
C ASN A 217 -4.27 -25.35 -7.72
N ARG A 218 -5.41 -25.98 -7.96
CA ARG A 218 -5.53 -27.45 -8.16
C ARG A 218 -5.38 -27.81 -9.63
N PRO A 219 -4.89 -29.02 -9.96
CA PRO A 219 -4.89 -29.50 -11.36
C PRO A 219 -6.29 -29.49 -11.95
N GLY A 220 -6.43 -28.99 -13.18
CA GLY A 220 -7.74 -28.79 -13.83
C GLY A 220 -8.54 -27.59 -13.31
N GLY A 221 -7.91 -26.74 -12.48
CA GLY A 221 -8.54 -25.51 -12.00
C GLY A 221 -8.45 -24.34 -13.00
N SER A 222 -8.96 -23.19 -12.58
CA SER A 222 -8.96 -21.97 -13.38
C SER A 222 -8.57 -20.74 -12.58
N VAL A 223 -8.04 -19.75 -13.28
CA VAL A 223 -7.84 -18.38 -12.79
C VAL A 223 -8.60 -17.44 -13.72
N ARG A 224 -9.44 -16.59 -13.16
CA ARG A 224 -10.22 -15.61 -13.91
C ARG A 224 -9.89 -14.20 -13.43
N VAL A 225 -9.60 -13.29 -14.39
CA VAL A 225 -9.42 -11.86 -14.15
C VAL A 225 -10.59 -11.11 -14.75
N GLU A 226 -11.35 -10.41 -13.89
CA GLU A 226 -12.50 -9.60 -14.31
C GLU A 226 -12.14 -8.12 -14.16
N LEU A 227 -12.36 -7.34 -15.23
CA LEU A 227 -12.13 -5.91 -15.28
C LEU A 227 -13.47 -5.19 -15.41
N ALA A 228 -13.75 -4.24 -14.51
CA ALA A 228 -14.97 -3.45 -14.55
C ALA A 228 -14.65 -1.96 -14.38
N GLN A 229 -14.90 -1.18 -15.43
CA GLN A 229 -14.72 0.28 -15.40
C GLN A 229 -15.94 0.95 -14.82
N GLY A 230 -15.80 1.61 -13.66
CA GLY A 230 -16.80 2.50 -13.08
C GLY A 230 -16.53 3.97 -13.43
N GLN A 231 -17.37 4.88 -12.92
CA GLN A 231 -17.22 6.33 -13.16
C GLN A 231 -15.95 6.91 -12.54
N GLU A 232 -15.60 6.48 -11.32
CA GLU A 232 -14.44 7.00 -10.57
C GLU A 232 -13.41 5.92 -10.25
N LYS A 233 -13.74 4.66 -10.42
CA LYS A 233 -12.90 3.52 -10.01
C LYS A 233 -12.89 2.44 -11.07
N CYS A 234 -11.73 1.84 -11.28
CA CYS A 234 -11.62 0.58 -12.01
C CYS A 234 -11.52 -0.56 -10.97
N ILE A 235 -12.37 -1.57 -11.09
CA ILE A 235 -12.37 -2.75 -10.23
C ILE A 235 -11.69 -3.87 -11.00
N ILE A 236 -10.66 -4.44 -10.38
CA ILE A 236 -9.95 -5.61 -10.89
C ILE A 236 -10.18 -6.74 -9.89
N ARG A 237 -10.72 -7.86 -10.36
CA ARG A 237 -10.95 -9.04 -9.54
C ARG A 237 -10.17 -10.22 -10.11
N VAL A 238 -9.32 -10.81 -9.29
CA VAL A 238 -8.61 -12.06 -9.61
C VAL A 238 -9.23 -13.15 -8.77
N SER A 239 -9.82 -14.16 -9.43
CA SER A 239 -10.49 -15.29 -8.80
C SER A 239 -9.79 -16.58 -9.20
N ASP A 240 -9.60 -17.49 -8.25
CA ASP A 240 -9.00 -18.80 -8.48
C ASP A 240 -9.85 -19.94 -7.88
N THR A 241 -9.61 -21.15 -8.34
CA THR A 241 -10.26 -22.36 -7.82
C THR A 241 -9.31 -23.19 -6.94
N GLY A 242 -8.30 -22.56 -6.37
CA GLY A 242 -7.23 -23.19 -5.58
C GLY A 242 -7.64 -23.61 -4.18
N CYS A 243 -6.64 -23.78 -3.32
CA CYS A 243 -6.84 -24.26 -1.96
C CYS A 243 -7.44 -23.20 -0.99
N GLY A 244 -7.56 -21.95 -1.44
CA GLY A 244 -8.03 -20.84 -0.62
C GLY A 244 -7.04 -20.46 0.50
N ILE A 245 -7.42 -19.44 1.27
CA ILE A 245 -6.63 -18.91 2.38
C ILE A 245 -7.50 -18.99 3.65
N PRO A 246 -7.07 -19.74 4.69
CA PRO A 246 -7.78 -19.79 5.95
C PRO A 246 -8.00 -18.39 6.54
N GLU A 247 -9.17 -18.16 7.15
CA GLU A 247 -9.59 -16.84 7.62
C GLU A 247 -8.59 -16.21 8.60
N GLU A 248 -7.98 -17.02 9.44
CA GLU A 248 -6.96 -16.59 10.41
C GLU A 248 -5.70 -15.96 9.78
N TYR A 249 -5.38 -16.31 8.51
CA TYR A 249 -4.19 -15.82 7.80
C TYR A 249 -4.48 -14.69 6.81
N GLN A 250 -5.74 -14.41 6.47
CA GLN A 250 -6.11 -13.42 5.44
C GLN A 250 -5.53 -12.02 5.68
N ARG A 251 -5.36 -11.62 6.94
CA ARG A 251 -4.70 -10.35 7.29
C ARG A 251 -3.17 -10.43 7.24
N SER A 252 -2.63 -11.59 7.52
CA SER A 252 -1.18 -11.80 7.64
C SER A 252 -0.49 -12.05 6.30
N ILE A 253 -1.23 -12.48 5.27
CA ILE A 253 -0.65 -12.78 3.92
C ILE A 253 0.00 -11.57 3.26
N PHE A 254 -0.36 -10.35 3.66
CA PHE A 254 0.24 -9.10 3.17
C PHE A 254 1.53 -8.71 3.91
N HIS A 255 1.88 -9.40 5.01
CA HIS A 255 3.14 -9.14 5.69
C HIS A 255 4.31 -9.75 4.90
N PRO A 256 5.43 -9.01 4.78
CA PRO A 256 6.65 -9.56 4.15
C PRO A 256 7.09 -10.87 4.78
N PHE A 257 7.50 -11.84 3.96
CA PHE A 257 7.97 -13.17 4.38
C PHE A 257 6.91 -14.07 5.03
N PHE A 258 5.64 -13.64 5.09
CA PHE A 258 4.58 -14.47 5.64
C PHE A 258 4.20 -15.60 4.66
N ARG A 259 3.92 -16.78 5.20
CA ARG A 259 3.50 -17.98 4.47
C ARG A 259 2.60 -18.83 5.35
N VAL A 260 1.49 -19.32 4.80
CA VAL A 260 0.52 -20.18 5.50
C VAL A 260 1.14 -21.53 5.86
N ASP A 261 1.92 -22.12 4.94
CA ASP A 261 2.55 -23.41 5.15
C ASP A 261 4.03 -23.39 4.70
N LYS A 262 4.94 -23.57 5.66
CA LYS A 262 6.39 -23.61 5.41
C LYS A 262 6.85 -24.90 4.76
N SER A 263 6.08 -26.00 4.85
CA SER A 263 6.44 -27.30 4.34
C SER A 263 6.11 -27.48 2.86
N ARG A 264 4.90 -27.11 2.44
CA ARG A 264 4.47 -27.12 1.03
C ARG A 264 5.20 -26.10 0.18
N SER A 265 5.77 -25.10 0.81
CA SER A 265 6.42 -24.00 0.13
C SER A 265 7.80 -24.34 -0.44
N ARG A 266 8.38 -25.49 -0.11
CA ARG A 266 9.59 -26.01 -0.80
C ARG A 266 9.28 -26.46 -2.22
N GLU A 267 8.07 -27.00 -2.45
CA GLU A 267 7.62 -27.51 -3.75
C GLU A 267 7.20 -26.39 -4.73
N TYR A 268 6.68 -25.25 -4.19
CA TYR A 268 6.12 -24.18 -5.02
C TYR A 268 7.03 -22.97 -5.20
N GLY A 269 8.18 -22.92 -4.52
CA GLY A 269 9.16 -21.83 -4.59
C GLY A 269 8.53 -20.45 -4.32
N GLY A 270 9.13 -19.63 -3.53
CA GLY A 270 8.65 -18.26 -3.31
C GLY A 270 9.07 -17.73 -1.95
N ALA A 271 9.47 -16.47 -1.90
CA ALA A 271 10.02 -15.83 -0.69
C ALA A 271 8.92 -15.31 0.28
N GLY A 272 7.63 -15.39 -0.07
CA GLY A 272 6.54 -14.79 0.72
C GLY A 272 6.52 -13.25 0.61
N LEU A 273 6.98 -12.71 -0.51
CA LEU A 273 7.10 -11.27 -0.75
C LEU A 273 6.11 -10.76 -1.80
N GLY A 274 5.52 -11.64 -2.63
CA GLY A 274 4.63 -11.24 -3.72
C GLY A 274 3.41 -10.44 -3.25
N LEU A 275 2.67 -10.95 -2.25
CA LEU A 275 1.48 -10.26 -1.73
C LEU A 275 1.82 -9.03 -0.87
N SER A 276 3.01 -8.96 -0.24
CA SER A 276 3.43 -7.76 0.48
C SER A 276 3.67 -6.57 -0.46
N LEU A 277 4.08 -6.82 -1.71
CA LEU A 277 4.20 -5.79 -2.75
C LEU A 277 2.82 -5.19 -3.11
N VAL A 278 1.77 -6.01 -3.08
CA VAL A 278 0.38 -5.57 -3.30
C VAL A 278 -0.03 -4.52 -2.26
N SER A 279 0.32 -4.73 -0.98
CA SER A 279 0.01 -3.79 0.12
C SER A 279 0.76 -2.46 0.04
N VAL A 280 1.93 -2.41 -0.60
CA VAL A 280 2.75 -1.20 -0.73
C VAL A 280 2.37 -0.38 -1.97
N SER A 281 1.69 -1.01 -2.94
CA SER A 281 1.32 -0.37 -4.21
C SER A 281 0.04 0.48 -4.12
N TYR A 282 -0.70 0.42 -3.00
CA TYR A 282 -1.93 1.18 -2.74
C TYR A 282 -1.74 2.37 -1.79
#